data_2ab199b7bc1f2071b95bf62b11cd56c0
#
_entry.id   2ab199b7bc1f2071b95bf62b11cd56c0
#
_cell.length_a   1.000
_cell.length_b   1.000
_cell.length_c   1.000
_cell.angle_alpha   90.00
_cell.angle_beta   90.00
_cell.angle_gamma   90.00
#
_symmetry.space_group_name_H-M   'P 1'
#
loop_
_entity.id
_entity.type
_entity.pdbx_description
1 polymer ?
#
loop_
_entity_poly.entity_id
_entity_poly.type
_entity_poly.pdbx_seq_one_letter_code
_entity_poly.pdbx_strand_id
1 'polypeptide(L)'
;MVLRRGHVPSLGQSFYCVAVCLRHFGDVNKQFGHTGGDAVLRQVSAYLEALGRRAVACRFSGVEFVLLFPGMDAAGYAVLEKELSERFAAPWQAGSVCCRLDAGVAGIACPRFGDTAERLTAHLEYAIQQMKLPGAPEALSFDTEMEQRFSRRVALRDVVVRTLSGQAAGVAYQPIYALDADTPCMAEALLRLCGADGTPVPTADVVSVAEEMDLIVALDWMMLEQVCAFFGAHRELDGCAVSVNFSARQFLAPDAERRVLDTLERHGLAPTRLKLELTERVLAGDIRRVRAVMEALAARGVEFYLDDFGTGYSNLSSVVSLPLQYVKVDRSLLEAATNGGGGALLLRAVVETFRAMGRGILLEGVETPEQYELACTLRADRLQGYYLARPMPGEELCALMRSGARRTRRT
;
A
#
# COMPACT_ATOMS: atom_id res chain seq x y z
N MET A 1 -31.21 0.10 14.90
CA MET A 1 -32.15 -0.62 15.80
C MET A 1 -31.33 -1.01 17.00
N VAL A 2 -31.52 -0.33 18.14
CA VAL A 2 -30.82 -0.62 19.40
C VAL A 2 -31.43 -1.90 19.96
N LEU A 3 -30.65 -2.97 19.94
CA LEU A 3 -31.02 -4.24 20.52
C LEU A 3 -30.93 -4.07 22.03
N ARG A 4 -32.03 -4.30 22.77
CA ARG A 4 -32.29 -4.19 24.21
C ARG A 4 -31.24 -3.51 25.11
N ARG A 5 -31.68 -2.54 25.90
CA ARG A 5 -30.94 -1.90 26.99
C ARG A 5 -30.70 -2.88 28.13
N GLY A 6 -29.58 -3.61 28.09
CA GLY A 6 -28.97 -4.14 29.29
C GLY A 6 -28.23 -3.00 30.05
N HIS A 7 -27.79 -3.27 31.25
CA HIS A 7 -26.97 -2.35 32.02
C HIS A 7 -25.62 -2.18 31.27
N VAL A 8 -25.37 -0.99 30.72
CA VAL A 8 -24.08 -0.65 30.09
C VAL A 8 -23.05 -0.63 31.22
N PRO A 9 -22.00 -1.46 31.19
CA PRO A 9 -20.97 -1.43 32.22
C PRO A 9 -20.32 -0.04 32.24
N SER A 10 -20.08 0.48 33.45
CA SER A 10 -19.28 1.69 33.60
C SER A 10 -17.82 1.37 33.19
N LEU A 11 -17.13 2.30 32.52
CA LEU A 11 -15.77 2.09 32.03
C LEU A 11 -14.74 1.72 33.13
N GLY A 12 -15.08 1.90 34.40
CA GLY A 12 -14.27 1.44 35.54
C GLY A 12 -14.49 -0.02 35.99
N GLN A 13 -15.46 -0.73 35.39
CA GLN A 13 -15.72 -2.14 35.68
C GLN A 13 -15.03 -3.05 34.65
N SER A 14 -14.67 -4.26 35.11
CA SER A 14 -14.13 -5.27 34.18
C SER A 14 -15.25 -5.83 33.31
N PHE A 15 -15.04 -5.83 31.98
CA PHE A 15 -15.93 -6.45 30.99
C PHE A 15 -15.16 -6.79 29.71
N TYR A 16 -15.74 -7.68 28.91
CA TYR A 16 -15.28 -7.90 27.55
C TYR A 16 -16.23 -7.23 26.55
N CYS A 17 -15.63 -6.50 25.59
CA CYS A 17 -16.30 -6.03 24.39
C CYS A 17 -15.98 -7.02 23.27
N VAL A 18 -17.02 -7.66 22.71
CA VAL A 18 -16.85 -8.68 21.66
C VAL A 18 -17.50 -8.17 20.38
N ALA A 19 -16.70 -8.08 19.33
CA ALA A 19 -17.18 -7.78 17.98
C ALA A 19 -17.41 -9.07 17.20
N VAL A 20 -18.48 -9.10 16.41
CA VAL A 20 -18.76 -10.13 15.41
C VAL A 20 -18.98 -9.43 14.07
N CYS A 21 -18.18 -9.78 13.06
CA CYS A 21 -18.24 -9.21 11.73
C CYS A 21 -18.54 -10.29 10.70
N LEU A 22 -19.63 -10.16 9.94
CA LEU A 22 -19.94 -11.08 8.84
C LEU A 22 -19.16 -10.66 7.61
N ARG A 23 -18.26 -11.53 7.14
CA ARG A 23 -17.46 -11.32 5.94
C ARG A 23 -18.24 -11.77 4.70
N HIS A 24 -17.98 -11.15 3.55
CA HIS A 24 -18.56 -11.53 2.25
C HIS A 24 -20.10 -11.62 2.23
N PHE A 25 -20.80 -10.95 3.17
CA PHE A 25 -22.27 -10.98 3.24
C PHE A 25 -22.97 -10.47 1.97
N GLY A 26 -22.26 -9.68 1.16
CA GLY A 26 -22.73 -9.27 -0.17
C GLY A 26 -23.09 -10.46 -1.08
N ASP A 27 -22.42 -11.60 -0.92
CA ASP A 27 -22.69 -12.80 -1.73
C ASP A 27 -23.99 -13.49 -1.30
N VAL A 28 -24.32 -13.43 0.00
CA VAL A 28 -25.65 -13.86 0.48
C VAL A 28 -26.75 -13.00 -0.14
N ASN A 29 -26.56 -11.68 -0.21
CA ASN A 29 -27.51 -10.77 -0.86
C ASN A 29 -27.61 -11.02 -2.36
N LYS A 30 -26.53 -11.33 -3.05
CA LYS A 30 -26.55 -11.69 -4.48
C LYS A 30 -27.32 -12.99 -4.73
N GLN A 31 -27.15 -13.98 -3.84
CA GLN A 31 -27.76 -15.31 -3.98
C GLN A 31 -29.24 -15.33 -3.61
N PHE A 32 -29.64 -14.63 -2.53
CA PHE A 32 -30.99 -14.74 -1.93
C PHE A 32 -31.80 -13.43 -1.97
N GLY A 33 -31.23 -12.39 -2.58
CA GLY A 33 -31.79 -11.03 -2.56
C GLY A 33 -31.68 -10.34 -1.19
N HIS A 34 -31.94 -9.04 -1.15
CA HIS A 34 -31.86 -8.25 0.10
C HIS A 34 -32.86 -8.74 1.17
N THR A 35 -34.06 -9.16 0.77
CA THR A 35 -35.06 -9.69 1.70
C THR A 35 -34.58 -10.98 2.39
N GLY A 36 -33.92 -11.87 1.62
CA GLY A 36 -33.30 -13.09 2.17
C GLY A 36 -32.16 -12.77 3.12
N GLY A 37 -31.26 -11.86 2.73
CA GLY A 37 -30.18 -11.37 3.58
C GLY A 37 -30.70 -10.75 4.88
N ASP A 38 -31.74 -9.93 4.83
CA ASP A 38 -32.37 -9.34 6.02
C ASP A 38 -32.98 -10.39 6.96
N ALA A 39 -33.53 -11.48 6.41
CA ALA A 39 -34.03 -12.60 7.21
C ALA A 39 -32.87 -13.30 7.96
N VAL A 40 -31.75 -13.52 7.29
CA VAL A 40 -30.53 -14.08 7.89
C VAL A 40 -29.98 -13.17 8.99
N LEU A 41 -29.85 -11.86 8.72
CA LEU A 41 -29.38 -10.89 9.73
C LEU A 41 -30.28 -10.82 10.96
N ARG A 42 -31.60 -10.96 10.79
CA ARG A 42 -32.53 -11.05 11.94
C ARG A 42 -32.29 -12.29 12.77
N GLN A 43 -32.00 -13.42 12.16
CA GLN A 43 -31.64 -14.64 12.87
C GLN A 43 -30.31 -14.52 13.63
N VAL A 44 -29.28 -13.95 12.98
CA VAL A 44 -28.00 -13.66 13.64
C VAL A 44 -28.21 -12.74 14.84
N SER A 45 -28.98 -11.66 14.67
CA SER A 45 -29.32 -10.74 15.75
C SER A 45 -30.01 -11.47 16.93
N ALA A 46 -31.02 -12.30 16.66
CA ALA A 46 -31.76 -13.04 17.68
C ALA A 46 -30.85 -14.04 18.42
N TYR A 47 -29.94 -14.70 17.72
CA TYR A 47 -28.94 -15.58 18.32
C TYR A 47 -28.00 -14.81 19.26
N LEU A 48 -27.41 -13.70 18.77
CA LEU A 48 -26.50 -12.88 19.57
C LEU A 48 -27.20 -12.23 20.79
N GLU A 49 -28.49 -11.86 20.67
CA GLU A 49 -29.30 -11.41 21.79
C GLU A 49 -29.55 -12.50 22.82
N ALA A 50 -29.75 -13.75 22.37
CA ALA A 50 -29.99 -14.89 23.27
C ALA A 50 -28.76 -15.28 24.08
N LEU A 51 -27.56 -15.15 23.52
CA LEU A 51 -26.28 -15.25 24.21
C LEU A 51 -26.17 -14.20 25.33
N GLY A 52 -26.82 -13.08 25.14
CA GLY A 52 -26.70 -11.88 25.95
C GLY A 52 -27.71 -11.81 27.12
N ARG A 53 -28.18 -12.89 27.74
CA ARG A 53 -28.96 -12.77 29.00
C ARG A 53 -28.22 -11.98 30.10
N ARG A 54 -26.92 -11.75 29.95
CA ARG A 54 -26.02 -10.92 30.78
C ARG A 54 -25.22 -9.90 29.99
N ALA A 55 -25.50 -9.68 28.68
CA ALA A 55 -24.76 -8.79 27.83
C ALA A 55 -25.67 -7.71 27.21
N VAL A 56 -25.06 -6.60 26.82
CA VAL A 56 -25.70 -5.62 25.94
C VAL A 56 -25.26 -5.97 24.54
N ALA A 57 -26.21 -6.32 23.64
CA ALA A 57 -25.93 -6.53 22.23
C ALA A 57 -26.45 -5.36 21.43
N CYS A 58 -25.63 -4.87 20.49
CA CYS A 58 -26.02 -3.85 19.52
C CYS A 58 -25.50 -4.19 18.12
N ARG A 59 -26.21 -3.74 17.09
CA ARG A 59 -25.72 -3.74 15.72
C ARG A 59 -24.91 -2.45 15.54
N PHE A 60 -23.61 -2.59 15.32
CA PHE A 60 -22.68 -1.46 15.24
C PHE A 60 -22.77 -0.79 13.88
N SER A 61 -22.63 -1.55 12.81
CA SER A 61 -22.74 -1.08 11.43
C SER A 61 -23.11 -2.24 10.52
N GLY A 62 -23.94 -2.02 9.51
CA GLY A 62 -24.21 -2.98 8.44
C GLY A 62 -24.31 -4.45 8.89
N VAL A 63 -23.22 -5.18 8.84
CA VAL A 63 -23.08 -6.60 9.17
C VAL A 63 -22.20 -6.83 10.42
N GLU A 64 -22.02 -5.81 11.23
CA GLU A 64 -21.17 -5.78 12.41
C GLU A 64 -22.01 -5.70 13.68
N PHE A 65 -21.70 -6.55 14.62
CA PHE A 65 -22.40 -6.65 15.90
C PHE A 65 -21.38 -6.50 17.04
N VAL A 66 -21.82 -5.87 18.12
CA VAL A 66 -21.02 -5.67 19.34
C VAL A 66 -21.80 -6.14 20.55
N LEU A 67 -21.13 -6.92 21.40
CA LEU A 67 -21.67 -7.42 22.65
C LEU A 67 -20.77 -6.99 23.81
N LEU A 68 -21.37 -6.52 24.89
CA LEU A 68 -20.66 -6.16 26.12
C LEU A 68 -21.00 -7.15 27.20
N PHE A 69 -20.01 -7.85 27.75
CA PHE A 69 -20.16 -8.88 28.79
C PHE A 69 -19.56 -8.40 30.11
N PRO A 70 -20.37 -7.83 31.02
CA PRO A 70 -19.90 -7.40 32.34
C PRO A 70 -19.34 -8.55 33.15
N GLY A 71 -18.20 -8.34 33.83
CA GLY A 71 -17.57 -9.32 34.71
C GLY A 71 -16.97 -10.56 34.01
N MET A 72 -16.90 -10.56 32.66
CA MET A 72 -16.26 -11.64 31.91
C MET A 72 -14.72 -11.49 32.00
N ASP A 73 -14.06 -12.63 32.23
CA ASP A 73 -12.60 -12.74 32.19
C ASP A 73 -12.11 -13.41 30.88
N ALA A 74 -10.79 -13.59 30.76
CA ALA A 74 -10.17 -14.19 29.57
C ALA A 74 -10.62 -15.67 29.38
N ALA A 75 -10.86 -16.41 30.42
CA ALA A 75 -11.32 -17.80 30.32
C ALA A 75 -12.78 -17.86 29.82
N GLY A 76 -13.63 -16.97 30.33
CA GLY A 76 -15.00 -16.81 29.86
C GLY A 76 -15.07 -16.38 28.40
N TYR A 77 -14.18 -15.46 27.98
CA TYR A 77 -14.08 -15.08 26.58
C TYR A 77 -13.65 -16.24 25.67
N ALA A 78 -12.67 -17.05 26.08
CA ALA A 78 -12.22 -18.19 25.27
C ALA A 78 -13.36 -19.23 25.06
N VAL A 79 -14.21 -19.43 26.04
CA VAL A 79 -15.40 -20.31 25.91
C VAL A 79 -16.41 -19.70 24.93
N LEU A 80 -16.70 -18.41 25.07
CA LEU A 80 -17.62 -17.69 24.15
C LEU A 80 -17.10 -17.66 22.71
N GLU A 81 -15.82 -17.40 22.52
CA GLU A 81 -15.14 -17.39 21.19
C GLU A 81 -15.34 -18.73 20.50
N LYS A 82 -15.11 -19.84 21.22
CA LYS A 82 -15.31 -21.18 20.68
C LYS A 82 -16.78 -21.43 20.32
N GLU A 83 -17.72 -21.05 21.19
CA GLU A 83 -19.17 -21.18 20.95
C GLU A 83 -19.60 -20.40 19.71
N LEU A 84 -19.11 -19.16 19.53
CA LEU A 84 -19.37 -18.34 18.36
C LEU A 84 -18.78 -18.96 17.08
N SER A 85 -17.52 -19.41 17.13
CA SER A 85 -16.86 -20.03 15.97
C SER A 85 -17.60 -21.29 15.53
N GLU A 86 -17.96 -22.17 16.45
CA GLU A 86 -18.74 -23.39 16.18
C GLU A 86 -20.12 -23.04 15.58
N ARG A 87 -20.80 -22.04 16.13
CA ARG A 87 -22.11 -21.61 15.62
C ARG A 87 -22.05 -21.02 14.21
N PHE A 88 -21.04 -20.19 13.92
CA PHE A 88 -20.90 -19.58 12.59
C PHE A 88 -20.41 -20.58 11.53
N ALA A 89 -19.67 -21.62 11.91
CA ALA A 89 -19.32 -22.74 11.04
C ALA A 89 -20.56 -23.59 10.63
N ALA A 90 -21.61 -23.60 11.46
CA ALA A 90 -22.85 -24.31 11.14
C ALA A 90 -23.76 -23.52 10.19
N PRO A 91 -24.62 -24.21 9.38
CA PRO A 91 -25.57 -23.54 8.51
C PRO A 91 -26.57 -22.67 9.29
N TRP A 92 -26.98 -21.57 8.64
CA TRP A 92 -28.04 -20.67 9.12
C TRP A 92 -29.30 -20.88 8.30
N GLN A 93 -30.43 -21.11 9.01
CA GLN A 93 -31.75 -21.31 8.39
C GLN A 93 -32.65 -20.14 8.73
N ALA A 94 -33.06 -19.37 7.72
CA ALA A 94 -33.97 -18.23 7.86
C ALA A 94 -35.16 -18.38 6.90
N GLY A 95 -36.23 -19.02 7.35
CA GLY A 95 -37.34 -19.40 6.50
C GLY A 95 -36.90 -20.38 5.42
N SER A 96 -37.02 -20.00 4.14
CA SER A 96 -36.56 -20.81 2.98
C SER A 96 -35.08 -20.62 2.66
N VAL A 97 -34.40 -19.67 3.31
CA VAL A 97 -32.97 -19.40 3.08
C VAL A 97 -32.12 -20.30 3.97
N CYS A 98 -31.19 -21.06 3.35
CA CYS A 98 -30.16 -21.83 4.06
C CYS A 98 -28.80 -21.42 3.53
N CYS A 99 -27.94 -20.90 4.39
CA CYS A 99 -26.58 -20.45 3.98
C CYS A 99 -25.55 -20.69 5.09
N ARG A 100 -24.28 -20.68 4.71
CA ARG A 100 -23.14 -20.57 5.64
C ARG A 100 -22.70 -19.13 5.69
N LEU A 101 -22.31 -18.68 6.87
CA LEU A 101 -21.79 -17.34 7.08
C LEU A 101 -20.31 -17.42 7.41
N ASP A 102 -19.52 -16.60 6.76
CA ASP A 102 -18.14 -16.36 7.14
C ASP A 102 -18.16 -15.21 8.17
N ALA A 103 -17.71 -15.49 9.38
CA ALA A 103 -17.70 -14.51 10.46
C ALA A 103 -16.35 -14.44 11.15
N GLY A 104 -15.92 -13.21 11.47
CA GLY A 104 -14.80 -12.96 12.38
C GLY A 104 -15.31 -12.55 13.74
N VAL A 105 -14.62 -12.98 14.79
CA VAL A 105 -14.89 -12.64 16.20
C VAL A 105 -13.68 -11.94 16.79
N ALA A 106 -13.86 -10.81 17.49
CA ALA A 106 -12.77 -10.14 18.20
C ALA A 106 -13.17 -9.78 19.62
N GLY A 107 -12.31 -10.09 20.60
CA GLY A 107 -12.51 -9.76 22.00
C GLY A 107 -11.55 -8.70 22.50
N ILE A 108 -12.08 -7.69 23.18
CA ILE A 108 -11.33 -6.58 23.79
C ILE A 108 -11.58 -6.58 25.29
N ALA A 109 -10.54 -6.82 26.08
CA ALA A 109 -10.61 -6.79 27.55
C ALA A 109 -10.61 -5.34 28.06
N CYS A 110 -11.66 -4.92 28.72
CA CYS A 110 -11.80 -3.62 29.35
C CYS A 110 -11.69 -3.73 30.87
N PRO A 111 -11.08 -2.75 31.57
CA PRO A 111 -10.57 -1.47 31.06
C PRO A 111 -9.17 -1.52 30.41
N ARG A 112 -8.50 -2.68 30.37
CA ARG A 112 -7.11 -2.79 29.92
C ARG A 112 -6.87 -2.18 28.54
N PHE A 113 -7.74 -2.49 27.57
CA PHE A 113 -7.67 -2.01 26.18
C PHE A 113 -8.87 -1.11 25.80
N GLY A 114 -9.53 -0.48 26.77
CA GLY A 114 -10.70 0.35 26.55
C GLY A 114 -11.15 1.00 27.86
N ASP A 115 -10.33 1.90 28.38
CA ASP A 115 -10.56 2.68 29.61
C ASP A 115 -11.43 3.91 29.35
N THR A 116 -11.51 4.38 28.10
CA THR A 116 -12.44 5.42 27.64
C THR A 116 -13.31 4.91 26.49
N ALA A 117 -14.44 5.55 26.25
CA ALA A 117 -15.35 5.20 25.16
C ALA A 117 -14.67 5.40 23.79
N GLU A 118 -13.91 6.49 23.66
CA GLU A 118 -13.18 6.85 22.45
C GLU A 118 -12.12 5.80 22.14
N ARG A 119 -11.32 5.40 23.13
CA ARG A 119 -10.28 4.39 22.97
C ARG A 119 -10.88 3.01 22.64
N LEU A 120 -11.94 2.61 23.35
CA LEU A 120 -12.63 1.36 23.07
C LEU A 120 -13.20 1.34 21.66
N THR A 121 -13.83 2.44 21.22
CA THR A 121 -14.40 2.54 19.87
C THR A 121 -13.29 2.45 18.81
N ALA A 122 -12.18 3.16 18.98
CA ALA A 122 -11.05 3.12 18.05
C ALA A 122 -10.42 1.72 17.96
N HIS A 123 -10.24 1.02 19.09
CA HIS A 123 -9.74 -0.35 19.12
C HIS A 123 -10.72 -1.35 18.50
N LEU A 124 -12.03 -1.15 18.73
CA LEU A 124 -13.09 -1.94 18.14
C LEU A 124 -13.11 -1.83 16.62
N GLU A 125 -13.10 -0.60 16.09
CA GLU A 125 -13.04 -0.33 14.65
C GLU A 125 -11.80 -0.94 14.02
N TYR A 126 -10.65 -0.82 14.69
CA TYR A 126 -9.40 -1.43 14.23
C TYR A 126 -9.48 -2.95 14.20
N ALA A 127 -10.00 -3.59 15.28
CA ALA A 127 -10.17 -5.04 15.32
C ALA A 127 -11.13 -5.54 14.22
N ILE A 128 -12.25 -4.85 14.01
CA ILE A 128 -13.21 -5.14 12.91
C ILE A 128 -12.52 -5.03 11.56
N GLN A 129 -11.69 -4.02 11.35
CA GLN A 129 -10.94 -3.82 10.12
C GLN A 129 -9.94 -4.98 9.90
N GLN A 130 -9.22 -5.41 10.95
CA GLN A 130 -8.31 -6.55 10.87
C GLN A 130 -9.03 -7.85 10.49
N MET A 131 -10.23 -8.08 11.02
CA MET A 131 -11.05 -9.26 10.69
C MET A 131 -11.49 -9.31 9.22
N LYS A 132 -11.53 -8.17 8.52
CA LYS A 132 -11.93 -8.08 7.10
C LYS A 132 -10.79 -8.28 6.11
N LEU A 133 -9.55 -8.32 6.58
CA LEU A 133 -8.40 -8.51 5.70
C LEU A 133 -8.41 -9.93 5.09
N PRO A 134 -7.92 -10.10 3.84
CA PRO A 134 -7.76 -11.43 3.25
C PRO A 134 -6.86 -12.31 4.13
N GLY A 135 -7.31 -13.54 4.42
CA GLY A 135 -6.58 -14.47 5.27
C GLY A 135 -6.63 -14.16 6.78
N ALA A 136 -7.47 -13.21 7.22
CA ALA A 136 -7.67 -12.95 8.64
C ALA A 136 -8.19 -14.19 9.36
N PRO A 137 -7.74 -14.47 10.59
CA PRO A 137 -8.24 -15.58 11.39
C PRO A 137 -9.73 -15.41 11.72
N GLU A 138 -10.40 -16.52 12.06
CA GLU A 138 -11.80 -16.50 12.48
C GLU A 138 -11.99 -15.81 13.82
N ALA A 139 -10.97 -15.85 14.69
CA ALA A 139 -11.00 -15.21 15.99
C ALA A 139 -9.73 -14.38 16.23
N LEU A 140 -9.91 -13.23 16.85
CA LEU A 140 -8.89 -12.28 17.25
C LEU A 140 -9.05 -11.90 18.71
N SER A 141 -7.96 -11.86 19.46
CA SER A 141 -7.92 -11.23 20.78
C SER A 141 -7.13 -9.93 20.67
N PHE A 142 -7.73 -8.83 21.13
CA PHE A 142 -7.02 -7.57 21.20
C PHE A 142 -6.03 -7.61 22.37
N ASP A 143 -4.78 -7.85 22.03
CA ASP A 143 -3.67 -8.01 22.97
C ASP A 143 -2.67 -6.83 22.88
N THR A 144 -1.58 -6.94 23.61
CA THR A 144 -0.53 -5.91 23.63
C THR A 144 0.14 -5.72 22.27
N GLU A 145 0.30 -6.80 21.48
CA GLU A 145 0.89 -6.71 20.15
C GLU A 145 -0.06 -5.97 19.18
N MET A 146 -1.36 -6.28 19.25
CA MET A 146 -2.37 -5.58 18.45
C MET A 146 -2.47 -4.10 18.83
N GLU A 147 -2.36 -3.77 20.13
CA GLU A 147 -2.30 -2.38 20.58
C GLU A 147 -1.07 -1.63 20.06
N GLN A 148 0.10 -2.28 20.05
CA GLN A 148 1.30 -1.69 19.45
C GLN A 148 1.13 -1.43 17.95
N ARG A 149 0.54 -2.40 17.21
CA ARG A 149 0.22 -2.23 15.80
C ARG A 149 -0.76 -1.09 15.56
N PHE A 150 -1.80 -0.99 16.38
CA PHE A 150 -2.75 0.13 16.33
C PHE A 150 -2.07 1.47 16.60
N SER A 151 -1.27 1.57 17.67
CA SER A 151 -0.56 2.80 18.03
C SER A 151 0.41 3.24 16.93
N ARG A 152 1.16 2.29 16.35
CA ARG A 152 2.02 2.55 15.20
C ARG A 152 1.21 3.10 14.01
N ARG A 153 0.04 2.52 13.73
CA ARG A 153 -0.83 2.97 12.64
C ARG A 153 -1.37 4.38 12.86
N VAL A 154 -1.74 4.72 14.10
CA VAL A 154 -2.15 6.09 14.47
C VAL A 154 -1.00 7.06 14.26
N ALA A 155 0.21 6.73 14.67
CA ALA A 155 1.39 7.55 14.45
C ALA A 155 1.68 7.74 12.95
N LEU A 156 1.51 6.70 12.11
CA LEU A 156 1.68 6.79 10.66
C LEU A 156 0.62 7.71 10.02
N ARG A 157 -0.63 7.67 10.49
CA ARG A 157 -1.69 8.61 10.03
C ARG A 157 -1.31 10.05 10.32
N ASP A 158 -0.76 10.33 11.52
CA ASP A 158 -0.26 11.66 11.86
C ASP A 158 0.87 12.09 10.91
N VAL A 159 1.79 11.20 10.59
CA VAL A 159 2.86 11.48 9.60
C VAL A 159 2.26 11.88 8.25
N VAL A 160 1.26 11.16 7.73
CA VAL A 160 0.60 11.50 6.45
C VAL A 160 -0.01 12.90 6.51
N VAL A 161 -0.79 13.20 7.56
CA VAL A 161 -1.47 14.49 7.71
C VAL A 161 -0.48 15.64 7.83
N ARG A 162 0.57 15.49 8.64
CA ARG A 162 1.62 16.50 8.82
C ARG A 162 2.42 16.72 7.53
N THR A 163 2.70 15.66 6.81
CA THR A 163 3.39 15.73 5.52
C THR A 163 2.60 16.57 4.52
N LEU A 164 1.30 16.31 4.38
CA LEU A 164 0.42 17.08 3.50
C LEU A 164 0.23 18.53 3.95
N SER A 165 0.44 18.82 5.23
CA SER A 165 0.43 20.18 5.79
C SER A 165 1.78 20.92 5.63
N GLY A 166 2.74 20.34 4.91
CA GLY A 166 4.05 20.94 4.64
C GLY A 166 5.09 20.78 5.76
N GLN A 167 4.85 19.90 6.73
CA GLN A 167 5.66 19.79 7.95
C GLN A 167 6.49 18.51 8.00
N ALA A 168 7.04 17.92 7.08
CA ALA A 168 7.91 16.75 7.33
C ALA A 168 8.23 15.86 6.10
N ALA A 169 8.10 16.36 4.90
CA ALA A 169 8.50 15.60 3.74
C ALA A 169 9.90 15.99 3.29
N GLY A 170 10.77 15.01 3.20
CA GLY A 170 12.04 15.11 2.50
C GLY A 170 11.98 14.27 1.21
N VAL A 171 12.83 14.61 0.26
CA VAL A 171 13.07 13.79 -0.93
C VAL A 171 14.54 13.41 -0.96
N ALA A 172 14.80 12.13 -1.05
CA ALA A 172 16.13 11.62 -1.42
C ALA A 172 16.12 11.21 -2.88
N TYR A 173 17.25 11.34 -3.51
CA TYR A 173 17.43 11.00 -4.91
C TYR A 173 18.44 9.88 -5.05
N GLN A 174 18.07 8.80 -5.73
CA GLN A 174 18.98 7.71 -6.01
C GLN A 174 19.47 7.80 -7.45
N PRO A 175 20.78 7.97 -7.67
CA PRO A 175 21.34 8.05 -9.01
C PRO A 175 21.15 6.77 -9.80
N ILE A 176 20.83 6.92 -11.09
CA ILE A 176 20.69 5.86 -12.06
C ILE A 176 21.70 6.14 -13.19
N TYR A 177 22.44 5.11 -13.55
CA TYR A 177 23.52 5.22 -14.51
C TYR A 177 23.19 4.46 -15.80
N ALA A 178 23.53 5.00 -16.97
CA ALA A 178 23.65 4.18 -18.15
C ALA A 178 24.82 3.19 -17.98
N LEU A 179 24.74 2.02 -18.61
CA LEU A 179 25.72 0.95 -18.41
C LEU A 179 27.16 1.42 -18.59
N ASP A 180 27.41 2.20 -19.66
CA ASP A 180 28.75 2.65 -20.06
C ASP A 180 29.07 4.07 -19.59
N ALA A 181 28.24 4.67 -18.71
CA ALA A 181 28.44 6.04 -18.23
C ALA A 181 29.02 6.07 -16.82
N ASP A 182 29.94 7.00 -16.60
CA ASP A 182 30.52 7.28 -15.28
C ASP A 182 29.68 8.30 -14.48
N THR A 183 28.81 9.07 -15.15
CA THR A 183 27.93 10.06 -14.53
C THR A 183 26.47 9.59 -14.56
N PRO A 184 25.66 9.93 -13.56
CA PRO A 184 24.24 9.58 -13.58
C PRO A 184 23.51 10.24 -14.76
N CYS A 185 22.67 9.50 -15.47
CA CYS A 185 21.80 10.04 -16.52
C CYS A 185 20.44 10.47 -15.98
N MET A 186 20.05 9.94 -14.84
CA MET A 186 18.82 10.30 -14.13
C MET A 186 18.93 9.95 -12.65
N ALA A 187 17.94 10.37 -11.88
CA ALA A 187 17.79 9.96 -10.46
C ALA A 187 16.33 9.61 -10.16
N GLU A 188 16.12 8.59 -9.36
CA GLU A 188 14.81 8.27 -8.81
C GLU A 188 14.56 9.11 -7.55
N ALA A 189 13.43 9.80 -7.53
CA ALA A 189 12.97 10.57 -6.39
C ALA A 189 12.24 9.66 -5.38
N LEU A 190 12.78 9.55 -4.20
CA LEU A 190 12.31 8.68 -3.14
C LEU A 190 11.82 9.49 -1.94
N LEU A 191 10.56 9.37 -1.62
CA LEU A 191 9.95 10.04 -0.47
C LEU A 191 10.68 9.62 0.82
N ARG A 192 10.97 10.60 1.68
CA ARG A 192 11.54 10.41 3.02
C ARG A 192 10.66 11.09 4.02
N LEU A 193 10.23 10.34 5.02
CA LEU A 193 9.28 10.78 6.01
C LEU A 193 9.86 10.58 7.41
N CYS A 194 9.52 11.52 8.30
CA CYS A 194 9.95 11.46 9.69
C CYS A 194 8.73 11.53 10.62
N GLY A 195 8.81 10.82 11.73
CA GLY A 195 7.90 10.92 12.84
C GLY A 195 7.95 12.31 13.49
N ALA A 196 7.07 12.55 14.48
CA ALA A 196 7.04 13.81 15.23
C ALA A 196 8.34 14.09 15.99
N ASP A 197 9.06 13.05 16.33
CA ASP A 197 10.36 13.07 17.02
C ASP A 197 11.56 13.19 16.06
N GLY A 198 11.32 13.31 14.75
CA GLY A 198 12.35 13.34 13.71
C GLY A 198 12.93 12.00 13.32
N THR A 199 12.43 10.89 13.88
CA THR A 199 12.91 9.54 13.49
C THR A 199 12.43 9.18 12.08
N PRO A 200 13.31 8.59 11.23
CA PRO A 200 12.90 8.12 9.90
C PRO A 200 11.80 7.05 9.99
N VAL A 201 10.79 7.17 9.14
CA VAL A 201 9.68 6.22 9.06
C VAL A 201 9.76 5.47 7.73
N PRO A 202 9.59 4.12 7.71
CA PRO A 202 9.56 3.36 6.47
C PRO A 202 8.48 3.86 5.53
N THR A 203 8.86 4.26 4.32
CA THR A 203 7.94 4.87 3.33
C THR A 203 6.80 3.91 2.96
N ALA A 204 7.07 2.61 2.83
CA ALA A 204 6.06 1.61 2.51
C ALA A 204 4.90 1.57 3.54
N ASP A 205 5.21 1.72 4.82
CA ASP A 205 4.21 1.74 5.89
C ASP A 205 3.30 3.00 5.77
N VAL A 206 3.91 4.15 5.44
CA VAL A 206 3.18 5.41 5.27
C VAL A 206 2.32 5.39 4.00
N VAL A 207 2.84 4.86 2.90
CA VAL A 207 2.10 4.68 1.64
C VAL A 207 0.87 3.80 1.87
N SER A 208 1.02 2.66 2.56
CA SER A 208 -0.11 1.77 2.90
C SER A 208 -1.20 2.52 3.68
N VAL A 209 -0.81 3.31 4.69
CA VAL A 209 -1.76 4.11 5.48
C VAL A 209 -2.38 5.25 4.65
N ALA A 210 -1.61 5.89 3.77
CA ALA A 210 -2.13 6.93 2.88
C ALA A 210 -3.14 6.38 1.86
N GLU A 211 -2.92 5.16 1.34
CA GLU A 211 -3.89 4.45 0.49
C GLU A 211 -5.21 4.19 1.23
N GLU A 212 -5.15 3.73 2.48
CA GLU A 212 -6.33 3.48 3.32
C GLU A 212 -7.10 4.75 3.69
N MET A 213 -6.40 5.88 3.83
CA MET A 213 -7.00 7.19 4.10
C MET A 213 -7.50 7.89 2.82
N ASP A 214 -7.36 7.30 1.64
CA ASP A 214 -7.59 7.93 0.34
C ASP A 214 -6.75 9.21 0.11
N LEU A 215 -5.61 9.32 0.81
CA LEU A 215 -4.68 10.47 0.74
C LEU A 215 -3.46 10.23 -0.13
N ILE A 216 -3.29 9.02 -0.67
CA ILE A 216 -2.13 8.68 -1.53
C ILE A 216 -2.01 9.61 -2.74
N VAL A 217 -3.13 9.94 -3.37
CA VAL A 217 -3.13 10.85 -4.54
C VAL A 217 -2.62 12.25 -4.16
N ALA A 218 -2.99 12.75 -2.97
CA ALA A 218 -2.49 14.04 -2.49
C ALA A 218 -0.99 14.00 -2.19
N LEU A 219 -0.51 12.90 -1.61
CA LEU A 219 0.90 12.67 -1.32
C LEU A 219 1.75 12.61 -2.61
N ASP A 220 1.27 11.87 -3.61
CA ASP A 220 1.92 11.74 -4.90
C ASP A 220 2.02 13.08 -5.64
N TRP A 221 0.93 13.88 -5.62
CA TRP A 221 0.96 15.23 -6.22
C TRP A 221 1.92 16.16 -5.49
N MET A 222 1.98 16.11 -4.18
CA MET A 222 2.94 16.88 -3.39
C MET A 222 4.38 16.49 -3.76
N MET A 223 4.64 15.19 -3.91
CA MET A 223 5.94 14.68 -4.31
C MET A 223 6.36 15.18 -5.69
N LEU A 224 5.46 15.11 -6.68
CA LEU A 224 5.70 15.63 -8.02
C LEU A 224 6.04 17.14 -8.00
N GLU A 225 5.27 17.92 -7.23
CA GLU A 225 5.49 19.36 -7.10
C GLU A 225 6.87 19.67 -6.52
N GLN A 226 7.26 18.99 -5.43
CA GLN A 226 8.57 19.19 -4.79
C GLN A 226 9.74 18.80 -5.70
N VAL A 227 9.60 17.67 -6.42
CA VAL A 227 10.64 17.20 -7.35
C VAL A 227 10.79 18.14 -8.53
N CYS A 228 9.69 18.58 -9.15
CA CYS A 228 9.74 19.54 -10.26
C CYS A 228 10.33 20.89 -9.82
N ALA A 229 9.95 21.38 -8.63
CA ALA A 229 10.51 22.61 -8.07
C ALA A 229 12.02 22.49 -7.85
N PHE A 230 12.48 21.38 -7.28
CA PHE A 230 13.89 21.17 -7.03
C PHE A 230 14.70 21.07 -8.34
N PHE A 231 14.26 20.22 -9.28
CA PHE A 231 14.99 20.03 -10.56
C PHE A 231 14.93 21.26 -11.49
N GLY A 232 13.87 22.06 -11.40
CA GLY A 232 13.75 23.31 -12.13
C GLY A 232 14.64 24.44 -11.59
N ALA A 233 14.90 24.43 -10.28
CA ALA A 233 15.74 25.44 -9.63
C ALA A 233 17.25 25.19 -9.77
N HIS A 234 17.69 23.95 -10.06
CA HIS A 234 19.10 23.56 -10.02
C HIS A 234 19.63 23.25 -11.43
N ARG A 235 20.35 24.20 -12.03
CA ARG A 235 20.94 24.07 -13.37
C ARG A 235 21.99 22.97 -13.46
N GLU A 236 22.62 22.61 -12.35
CA GLU A 236 23.56 21.48 -12.26
C GLU A 236 22.93 20.16 -12.70
N LEU A 237 21.61 20.08 -12.60
CA LEU A 237 20.84 18.90 -12.97
C LEU A 237 20.30 18.93 -14.41
N ASP A 238 20.63 19.95 -15.23
CA ASP A 238 20.05 20.10 -16.59
C ASP A 238 20.31 18.88 -17.49
N GLY A 239 21.42 18.16 -17.29
CA GLY A 239 21.73 16.90 -17.97
C GLY A 239 21.15 15.64 -17.32
N CYS A 240 20.42 15.77 -16.21
CA CYS A 240 19.88 14.67 -15.43
C CYS A 240 18.35 14.66 -15.52
N ALA A 241 17.75 13.51 -15.84
CA ALA A 241 16.31 13.31 -15.74
C ALA A 241 15.94 12.90 -14.31
N VAL A 242 14.65 12.96 -13.98
CA VAL A 242 14.14 12.50 -12.70
C VAL A 242 12.93 11.61 -12.90
N SER A 243 12.88 10.50 -12.16
CA SER A 243 11.70 9.66 -12.09
C SER A 243 10.93 9.86 -10.77
N VAL A 244 9.62 9.76 -10.86
CA VAL A 244 8.68 9.90 -9.75
C VAL A 244 7.65 8.79 -9.84
N ASN A 245 7.38 8.15 -8.73
CA ASN A 245 6.29 7.18 -8.61
C ASN A 245 4.95 7.86 -8.88
N PHE A 246 4.10 7.25 -9.69
CA PHE A 246 2.81 7.80 -10.10
C PHE A 246 1.73 6.71 -10.01
N SER A 247 0.84 6.84 -9.05
CA SER A 247 -0.15 5.79 -8.76
C SER A 247 -1.22 5.67 -9.84
N ALA A 248 -1.80 4.47 -9.96
CA ALA A 248 -2.93 4.22 -10.87
C ALA A 248 -4.10 5.20 -10.62
N ARG A 249 -4.33 5.60 -9.38
CA ARG A 249 -5.38 6.55 -9.00
C ARG A 249 -5.13 7.96 -9.55
N GLN A 250 -3.86 8.37 -9.67
CA GLN A 250 -3.52 9.66 -10.27
C GLN A 250 -3.85 9.70 -11.77
N PHE A 251 -3.55 8.63 -12.50
CA PHE A 251 -3.94 8.55 -13.93
C PHE A 251 -5.45 8.63 -14.14
N LEU A 252 -6.22 8.16 -13.16
CA LEU A 252 -7.68 8.20 -13.23
C LEU A 252 -8.28 9.55 -12.80
N ALA A 253 -7.50 10.46 -12.25
CA ALA A 253 -7.96 11.80 -11.92
C ALA A 253 -8.41 12.55 -13.20
N PRO A 254 -9.51 13.34 -13.15
CA PRO A 254 -10.07 13.99 -14.35
C PRO A 254 -9.12 14.93 -15.09
N ASP A 255 -8.17 15.52 -14.39
CA ASP A 255 -7.24 16.56 -14.83
C ASP A 255 -5.76 16.15 -14.74
N ALA A 256 -5.48 14.84 -14.67
CA ALA A 256 -4.13 14.32 -14.45
C ALA A 256 -3.11 14.86 -15.46
N GLU A 257 -3.41 14.77 -16.77
CA GLU A 257 -2.54 15.31 -17.82
C GLU A 257 -2.23 16.79 -17.63
N ARG A 258 -3.28 17.60 -17.51
CA ARG A 258 -3.13 19.05 -17.35
C ARG A 258 -2.30 19.38 -16.10
N ARG A 259 -2.58 18.74 -14.98
CA ARG A 259 -1.89 19.00 -13.73
C ARG A 259 -0.40 18.67 -13.79
N VAL A 260 -0.02 17.58 -14.45
CA VAL A 260 1.39 17.25 -14.70
C VAL A 260 2.06 18.34 -15.54
N LEU A 261 1.42 18.73 -16.66
CA LEU A 261 1.99 19.75 -17.58
C LEU A 261 2.08 21.13 -16.91
N ASP A 262 1.04 21.55 -16.18
CA ASP A 262 1.03 22.82 -15.45
C ASP A 262 2.14 22.86 -14.37
N THR A 263 2.41 21.72 -13.71
CA THR A 263 3.50 21.61 -12.72
C THR A 263 4.87 21.74 -13.41
N LEU A 264 5.07 21.05 -14.52
CA LEU A 264 6.32 21.16 -15.30
C LEU A 264 6.57 22.58 -15.79
N GLU A 265 5.55 23.22 -16.34
CA GLU A 265 5.63 24.60 -16.85
C GLU A 265 5.93 25.60 -15.71
N ARG A 266 5.23 25.49 -14.58
CA ARG A 266 5.42 26.37 -13.41
C ARG A 266 6.84 26.34 -12.88
N HIS A 267 7.50 25.20 -12.93
CA HIS A 267 8.86 25.02 -12.43
C HIS A 267 9.93 25.05 -13.53
N GLY A 268 9.55 25.29 -14.78
CA GLY A 268 10.48 25.35 -15.90
C GLY A 268 11.21 24.04 -16.18
N LEU A 269 10.63 22.90 -15.80
CA LEU A 269 11.20 21.58 -16.06
C LEU A 269 10.72 21.04 -17.41
N ALA A 270 11.65 20.75 -18.31
CA ALA A 270 11.29 20.19 -19.61
C ALA A 270 10.61 18.82 -19.46
N PRO A 271 9.48 18.55 -20.16
CA PRO A 271 8.77 17.27 -20.05
C PRO A 271 9.65 16.04 -20.30
N THR A 272 10.64 16.16 -21.18
CA THR A 272 11.60 15.08 -21.46
C THR A 272 12.49 14.71 -20.28
N ARG A 273 12.56 15.55 -19.27
CA ARG A 273 13.31 15.27 -18.03
C ARG A 273 12.48 14.55 -16.98
N LEU A 274 11.15 14.54 -17.08
CA LEU A 274 10.29 13.81 -16.17
C LEU A 274 10.04 12.38 -16.67
N LYS A 275 10.23 11.41 -15.79
CA LYS A 275 9.86 10.01 -15.99
C LYS A 275 8.82 9.66 -14.93
N LEU A 276 7.71 9.04 -15.32
CA LEU A 276 6.67 8.60 -14.40
C LEU A 276 6.75 7.08 -14.26
N GLU A 277 6.92 6.62 -13.02
CA GLU A 277 7.01 5.21 -12.69
C GLU A 277 5.65 4.68 -12.25
N LEU A 278 5.27 3.53 -12.75
CA LEU A 278 3.98 2.89 -12.45
C LEU A 278 4.19 1.40 -12.18
N THR A 279 3.60 0.90 -11.13
CA THR A 279 3.64 -0.52 -10.81
C THR A 279 2.61 -1.31 -11.63
N GLU A 280 2.76 -2.64 -11.67
CA GLU A 280 1.81 -3.53 -12.34
C GLU A 280 0.34 -3.36 -11.89
N ARG A 281 0.12 -2.81 -10.69
CA ARG A 281 -1.23 -2.53 -10.14
C ARG A 281 -2.07 -1.59 -11.01
N VAL A 282 -1.44 -0.75 -11.84
CA VAL A 282 -2.13 0.12 -12.79
C VAL A 282 -3.00 -0.68 -13.78
N LEU A 283 -2.62 -1.93 -14.04
CA LEU A 283 -3.29 -2.83 -14.98
C LEU A 283 -4.64 -3.38 -14.46
N ALA A 284 -4.91 -3.26 -13.16
CA ALA A 284 -6.16 -3.71 -12.55
C ALA A 284 -7.32 -2.69 -12.67
N GLY A 285 -7.05 -1.47 -13.15
CA GLY A 285 -8.03 -0.39 -13.30
C GLY A 285 -8.60 -0.23 -14.72
N ASP A 286 -9.13 0.96 -15.01
CA ASP A 286 -9.56 1.33 -16.38
C ASP A 286 -8.32 1.62 -17.26
N ILE A 287 -7.75 0.56 -17.81
CA ILE A 287 -6.54 0.60 -18.62
C ILE A 287 -6.68 1.51 -19.84
N ARG A 288 -7.88 1.66 -20.40
CA ARG A 288 -8.11 2.54 -21.59
C ARG A 288 -7.91 4.00 -21.21
N ARG A 289 -8.44 4.41 -20.06
CA ARG A 289 -8.29 5.77 -19.55
C ARG A 289 -6.84 6.05 -19.14
N VAL A 290 -6.20 5.13 -18.43
CA VAL A 290 -4.77 5.24 -18.09
C VAL A 290 -3.93 5.41 -19.35
N ARG A 291 -4.12 4.56 -20.35
CA ARG A 291 -3.41 4.63 -21.62
C ARG A 291 -3.60 5.97 -22.33
N ALA A 292 -4.82 6.50 -22.39
CA ALA A 292 -5.09 7.79 -23.04
C ALA A 292 -4.32 8.94 -22.38
N VAL A 293 -4.25 8.97 -21.04
CA VAL A 293 -3.46 9.98 -20.31
C VAL A 293 -1.96 9.80 -20.57
N MET A 294 -1.48 8.55 -20.57
CA MET A 294 -0.07 8.26 -20.87
C MET A 294 0.30 8.70 -22.31
N GLU A 295 -0.53 8.39 -23.30
CA GLU A 295 -0.30 8.79 -24.70
C GLU A 295 -0.26 10.32 -24.86
N ALA A 296 -1.14 11.05 -24.16
CA ALA A 296 -1.18 12.51 -24.19
C ALA A 296 0.10 13.13 -23.57
N LEU A 297 0.54 12.60 -22.42
CA LEU A 297 1.78 13.03 -21.76
C LEU A 297 3.03 12.63 -22.58
N ALA A 298 3.04 11.42 -23.18
CA ALA A 298 4.13 10.95 -24.03
C ALA A 298 4.30 11.83 -25.29
N ALA A 299 3.19 12.30 -25.87
CA ALA A 299 3.23 13.25 -26.98
C ALA A 299 3.91 14.60 -26.63
N ARG A 300 4.00 14.93 -25.34
CA ARG A 300 4.72 16.10 -24.81
C ARG A 300 6.15 15.78 -24.38
N GLY A 301 6.58 14.50 -24.42
CA GLY A 301 7.93 14.07 -24.11
C GLY A 301 8.12 13.48 -22.72
N VAL A 302 7.07 13.31 -21.93
CA VAL A 302 7.14 12.55 -20.68
C VAL A 302 7.31 11.07 -20.99
N GLU A 303 8.20 10.38 -20.31
CA GLU A 303 8.42 8.94 -20.47
C GLU A 303 7.82 8.15 -19.28
N PHE A 304 7.47 6.89 -19.57
CA PHE A 304 6.86 6.01 -18.59
C PHE A 304 7.70 4.76 -18.37
N TYR A 305 7.89 4.40 -17.10
CA TYR A 305 8.65 3.25 -16.66
C TYR A 305 7.74 2.29 -15.91
N LEU A 306 7.78 1.02 -16.27
CA LEU A 306 7.11 -0.02 -15.47
C LEU A 306 8.02 -0.39 -14.30
N ASP A 307 7.52 -0.24 -13.10
CA ASP A 307 8.24 -0.50 -11.86
C ASP A 307 7.90 -1.86 -11.24
N ASP A 308 8.81 -2.39 -10.40
CA ASP A 308 8.68 -3.63 -9.64
C ASP A 308 8.39 -4.88 -10.50
N PHE A 309 8.87 -4.92 -11.76
CA PHE A 309 8.58 -6.08 -12.62
C PHE A 309 9.22 -7.36 -12.09
N GLY A 310 8.38 -8.35 -11.84
CA GLY A 310 8.78 -9.67 -11.34
C GLY A 310 8.32 -9.99 -9.92
N THR A 311 7.71 -9.03 -9.21
CA THR A 311 7.19 -9.24 -7.84
C THR A 311 5.74 -9.73 -7.80
N GLY A 312 5.01 -9.70 -8.93
CA GLY A 312 3.57 -9.98 -9.00
C GLY A 312 3.15 -10.86 -10.16
N TYR A 313 1.85 -11.00 -10.32
CA TYR A 313 1.22 -11.69 -11.45
C TYR A 313 1.05 -10.71 -12.63
N SER A 314 2.10 -10.55 -13.43
CA SER A 314 2.05 -9.67 -14.59
C SER A 314 1.13 -10.21 -15.67
N ASN A 315 0.09 -9.46 -16.02
CA ASN A 315 -0.61 -9.68 -17.28
C ASN A 315 0.19 -9.01 -18.40
N LEU A 316 1.18 -9.72 -18.94
CA LEU A 316 2.06 -9.23 -20.00
C LEU A 316 1.30 -8.62 -21.19
N SER A 317 0.12 -9.13 -21.53
CA SER A 317 -0.68 -8.59 -22.63
C SER A 317 -1.13 -7.15 -22.39
N SER A 318 -1.40 -6.79 -21.14
CA SER A 318 -1.75 -5.41 -20.77
C SER A 318 -0.54 -4.48 -20.77
N VAL A 319 0.62 -4.96 -20.31
CA VAL A 319 1.90 -4.22 -20.34
C VAL A 319 2.27 -3.82 -21.78
N VAL A 320 2.10 -4.74 -22.73
CA VAL A 320 2.38 -4.50 -24.16
C VAL A 320 1.60 -3.31 -24.71
N SER A 321 0.39 -3.08 -24.23
CA SER A 321 -0.52 -2.05 -24.74
C SER A 321 -0.19 -0.63 -24.28
N LEU A 322 0.67 -0.47 -23.25
CA LEU A 322 1.03 0.82 -22.69
C LEU A 322 2.25 1.45 -23.39
N PRO A 323 2.32 2.78 -23.51
CA PRO A 323 3.45 3.49 -24.11
C PRO A 323 4.64 3.59 -23.14
N LEU A 324 5.15 2.45 -22.70
CA LEU A 324 6.30 2.35 -21.80
C LEU A 324 7.61 2.49 -22.58
N GLN A 325 8.59 3.22 -22.05
CA GLN A 325 9.94 3.31 -22.59
C GLN A 325 10.89 2.34 -21.91
N TYR A 326 10.75 2.13 -20.60
CA TYR A 326 11.61 1.26 -19.80
C TYR A 326 10.82 0.32 -18.93
N VAL A 327 11.44 -0.82 -18.61
CA VAL A 327 10.99 -1.74 -17.56
C VAL A 327 12.10 -1.82 -16.52
N LYS A 328 11.74 -1.52 -15.27
CA LYS A 328 12.58 -1.68 -14.08
C LYS A 328 12.41 -3.11 -13.60
N VAL A 329 13.48 -3.87 -13.64
CA VAL A 329 13.48 -5.26 -13.19
C VAL A 329 13.89 -5.27 -11.73
N ASP A 330 12.99 -5.78 -10.89
CA ASP A 330 13.16 -5.80 -9.45
C ASP A 330 14.39 -6.61 -9.01
N ARG A 331 14.99 -6.17 -7.92
CA ARG A 331 16.14 -6.77 -7.27
C ARG A 331 15.98 -8.28 -7.02
N SER A 332 14.79 -8.76 -6.71
CA SER A 332 14.55 -10.18 -6.41
C SER A 332 14.87 -11.10 -7.59
N LEU A 333 14.60 -10.65 -8.83
CA LEU A 333 15.00 -11.39 -10.04
C LEU A 333 16.51 -11.39 -10.25
N LEU A 334 17.19 -10.26 -9.96
CA LEU A 334 18.64 -10.15 -10.03
C LEU A 334 19.32 -11.04 -8.98
N GLU A 335 18.81 -11.06 -7.76
CA GLU A 335 19.29 -11.94 -6.68
C GLU A 335 19.08 -13.43 -7.03
N ALA A 336 17.90 -13.78 -7.53
CA ALA A 336 17.63 -15.16 -7.99
C ALA A 336 18.58 -15.59 -9.10
N ALA A 337 18.98 -14.67 -9.98
CA ALA A 337 19.89 -14.95 -11.07
C ALA A 337 21.35 -15.17 -10.62
N THR A 338 21.78 -14.48 -9.55
CA THR A 338 23.14 -14.63 -9.00
C THR A 338 23.26 -15.80 -8.03
N ASN A 339 22.17 -16.24 -7.39
CA ASN A 339 22.16 -17.37 -6.45
C ASN A 339 22.13 -18.75 -7.14
N GLY A 340 22.11 -18.81 -8.48
CA GLY A 340 22.14 -20.04 -9.25
C GLY A 340 20.73 -20.60 -9.60
N GLY A 341 20.70 -21.76 -10.25
CA GLY A 341 19.45 -22.37 -10.70
C GLY A 341 18.86 -21.72 -11.97
N GLY A 342 17.51 -21.73 -12.08
CA GLY A 342 16.80 -21.19 -13.25
C GLY A 342 16.69 -19.65 -13.30
N GLY A 343 17.12 -18.93 -12.26
CA GLY A 343 16.98 -17.48 -12.13
C GLY A 343 17.69 -16.70 -13.24
N ALA A 344 18.91 -17.10 -13.59
CA ALA A 344 19.66 -16.46 -14.67
C ALA A 344 18.99 -16.65 -16.05
N LEU A 345 18.40 -17.81 -16.28
CA LEU A 345 17.63 -18.08 -17.52
C LEU A 345 16.36 -17.20 -17.56
N LEU A 346 15.65 -17.13 -16.43
CA LEU A 346 14.44 -16.32 -16.31
C LEU A 346 14.76 -14.82 -16.55
N LEU A 347 15.77 -14.29 -15.87
CA LEU A 347 16.17 -12.88 -16.02
C LEU A 347 16.56 -12.57 -17.48
N ARG A 348 17.34 -13.46 -18.12
CA ARG A 348 17.70 -13.33 -19.54
C ARG A 348 16.45 -13.32 -20.43
N ALA A 349 15.51 -14.25 -20.23
CA ALA A 349 14.27 -14.32 -21.01
C ALA A 349 13.44 -13.04 -20.86
N VAL A 350 13.35 -12.48 -19.65
CA VAL A 350 12.68 -11.19 -19.37
C VAL A 350 13.34 -10.06 -20.15
N VAL A 351 14.65 -9.91 -20.03
CA VAL A 351 15.43 -8.87 -20.73
C VAL A 351 15.26 -8.98 -22.26
N GLU A 352 15.40 -10.18 -22.81
CA GLU A 352 15.28 -10.41 -24.26
C GLU A 352 13.85 -10.11 -24.76
N THR A 353 12.85 -10.51 -23.99
CA THR A 353 11.43 -10.26 -24.32
C THR A 353 11.13 -8.78 -24.41
N PHE A 354 11.45 -8.00 -23.38
CA PHE A 354 11.16 -6.56 -23.40
C PHE A 354 12.01 -5.81 -24.44
N ARG A 355 13.24 -6.23 -24.64
CA ARG A 355 14.10 -5.64 -25.69
C ARG A 355 13.52 -5.93 -27.09
N ALA A 356 13.03 -7.14 -27.36
CA ALA A 356 12.34 -7.47 -28.60
C ALA A 356 11.07 -6.63 -28.83
N MET A 357 10.47 -6.13 -27.74
CA MET A 357 9.34 -5.20 -27.77
C MET A 357 9.77 -3.72 -27.88
N GLY A 358 11.06 -3.46 -28.05
CA GLY A 358 11.61 -2.09 -28.15
C GLY A 358 11.63 -1.33 -26.83
N ARG A 359 11.62 -2.02 -25.68
CA ARG A 359 11.67 -1.41 -24.34
C ARG A 359 13.08 -1.47 -23.79
N GLY A 360 13.54 -0.38 -23.15
CA GLY A 360 14.79 -0.36 -22.42
C GLY A 360 14.67 -1.13 -21.10
N ILE A 361 15.80 -1.59 -20.59
CA ILE A 361 15.90 -2.33 -19.33
C ILE A 361 16.68 -1.53 -18.30
N LEU A 362 16.08 -1.33 -17.14
CA LEU A 362 16.75 -0.81 -15.95
C LEU A 362 16.80 -1.94 -14.91
N LEU A 363 18.01 -2.37 -14.53
CA LEU A 363 18.17 -3.35 -13.46
C LEU A 363 18.33 -2.63 -12.11
N GLU A 364 17.51 -3.02 -11.16
CA GLU A 364 17.50 -2.48 -9.80
C GLU A 364 18.24 -3.36 -8.81
N GLY A 365 18.62 -2.76 -7.67
CA GLY A 365 19.24 -3.48 -6.58
C GLY A 365 20.61 -4.07 -6.93
N VAL A 366 21.38 -3.43 -7.78
CA VAL A 366 22.78 -3.83 -8.03
C VAL A 366 23.61 -3.48 -6.80
N GLU A 367 23.92 -4.48 -5.97
CA GLU A 367 24.61 -4.32 -4.70
C GLU A 367 26.01 -4.95 -4.68
N THR A 368 26.29 -5.89 -5.60
CA THR A 368 27.58 -6.62 -5.65
C THR A 368 28.26 -6.52 -7.02
N PRO A 369 29.59 -6.74 -7.08
CA PRO A 369 30.32 -6.81 -8.34
C PRO A 369 29.76 -7.86 -9.30
N GLU A 370 29.35 -9.04 -8.79
CA GLU A 370 28.82 -10.14 -9.60
C GLU A 370 27.51 -9.75 -10.25
N GLN A 371 26.62 -9.04 -9.55
CA GLN A 371 25.39 -8.50 -10.10
C GLN A 371 25.67 -7.45 -11.18
N TYR A 372 26.69 -6.62 -10.97
CA TYR A 372 27.13 -5.67 -11.98
C TYR A 372 27.67 -6.36 -13.23
N GLU A 373 28.51 -7.38 -13.11
CA GLU A 373 29.02 -8.16 -14.24
C GLU A 373 27.89 -8.88 -14.99
N LEU A 374 26.91 -9.41 -14.27
CA LEU A 374 25.72 -9.99 -14.89
C LEU A 374 24.93 -8.93 -15.69
N ALA A 375 24.76 -7.74 -15.14
CA ALA A 375 24.09 -6.64 -15.83
C ALA A 375 24.84 -6.23 -17.11
N CYS A 376 26.18 -6.21 -17.08
CA CYS A 376 27.02 -6.01 -18.26
C CYS A 376 26.83 -7.12 -19.30
N THR A 377 26.79 -8.37 -18.87
CA THR A 377 26.58 -9.54 -19.75
C THR A 377 25.21 -9.48 -20.43
N LEU A 378 24.18 -9.06 -19.69
CA LEU A 378 22.81 -8.87 -20.20
C LEU A 378 22.67 -7.60 -21.05
N ARG A 379 23.69 -6.74 -21.07
CA ARG A 379 23.67 -5.41 -21.73
C ARG A 379 22.48 -4.57 -21.29
N ALA A 380 22.21 -4.52 -19.98
CA ALA A 380 21.17 -3.65 -19.46
C ALA A 380 21.41 -2.20 -19.87
N ASP A 381 20.36 -1.45 -20.16
CA ASP A 381 20.52 -0.07 -20.62
C ASP A 381 20.87 0.87 -19.47
N ARG A 382 20.27 0.60 -18.30
CA ARG A 382 20.46 1.41 -17.07
C ARG A 382 20.58 0.52 -15.85
N LEU A 383 21.26 1.05 -14.83
CA LEU A 383 21.54 0.36 -13.57
C LEU A 383 21.28 1.27 -12.39
N GLN A 384 20.71 0.70 -11.34
CA GLN A 384 20.49 1.34 -10.04
C GLN A 384 20.82 0.36 -8.91
N GLY A 385 21.48 0.85 -7.86
CA GLY A 385 21.78 0.02 -6.70
C GLY A 385 22.90 0.59 -5.83
N TYR A 386 23.05 0.01 -4.65
CA TYR A 386 24.01 0.50 -3.66
C TYR A 386 25.49 0.28 -4.05
N TYR A 387 25.74 -0.61 -4.98
CA TYR A 387 27.06 -0.75 -5.58
C TYR A 387 27.47 0.50 -6.37
N LEU A 388 26.51 1.22 -6.91
CA LEU A 388 26.71 2.42 -7.71
C LEU A 388 26.62 3.68 -6.85
N ALA A 389 25.44 3.88 -6.24
CA ALA A 389 25.16 4.99 -5.35
C ALA A 389 23.96 4.66 -4.43
N ARG A 390 24.02 5.14 -3.20
CA ARG A 390 22.88 5.12 -2.29
C ARG A 390 21.97 6.31 -2.55
N PRO A 391 20.68 6.25 -2.15
CA PRO A 391 19.83 7.45 -2.08
C PRO A 391 20.52 8.54 -1.27
N MET A 392 20.53 9.76 -1.79
CA MET A 392 21.20 10.92 -1.20
C MET A 392 20.30 12.15 -1.20
N PRO A 393 20.54 13.15 -0.32
CA PRO A 393 19.89 14.46 -0.40
C PRO A 393 20.13 15.15 -1.74
N GLY A 394 19.21 16.03 -2.14
CA GLY A 394 19.31 16.74 -3.41
C GLY A 394 20.62 17.55 -3.58
N GLU A 395 21.09 18.19 -2.52
CA GLU A 395 22.36 18.93 -2.52
C GLU A 395 23.58 18.05 -2.84
N GLU A 396 23.57 16.80 -2.34
CA GLU A 396 24.60 15.83 -2.66
C GLU A 396 24.52 15.37 -4.12
N LEU A 397 23.31 15.19 -4.66
CA LEU A 397 23.12 14.92 -6.10
C LEU A 397 23.65 16.07 -6.95
N CYS A 398 23.35 17.33 -6.60
CA CYS A 398 23.90 18.50 -7.28
C CYS A 398 25.43 18.53 -7.24
N ALA A 399 26.03 18.21 -6.09
CA ALA A 399 27.49 18.13 -5.93
C ALA A 399 28.08 17.00 -6.79
N LEU A 400 27.43 15.85 -6.86
CA LEU A 400 27.84 14.72 -7.69
C LEU A 400 27.83 15.11 -9.18
N MET A 401 26.77 15.77 -9.64
CA MET A 401 26.66 16.21 -11.04
C MET A 401 27.70 17.29 -11.40
N ARG A 402 27.97 18.25 -10.50
CA ARG A 402 29.00 19.29 -10.71
C ARG A 402 30.40 18.72 -10.79
N SER A 403 30.71 17.74 -9.93
CA SER A 403 32.06 17.19 -9.85
C SER A 403 32.45 16.39 -11.08
N GLY A 404 31.49 15.94 -11.90
CA GLY A 404 31.75 14.95 -12.95
C GLY A 404 32.45 13.70 -12.42
N ALA A 405 32.30 13.45 -11.10
CA ALA A 405 33.03 12.39 -10.42
C ALA A 405 32.72 11.06 -11.09
N ARG A 406 33.77 10.43 -11.58
CA ARG A 406 33.69 9.09 -12.14
C ARG A 406 33.16 8.13 -11.08
N ARG A 407 32.33 7.24 -11.53
CA ARG A 407 31.79 6.11 -10.78
C ARG A 407 32.91 5.44 -9.95
N THR A 408 32.85 5.53 -8.64
CA THR A 408 33.77 4.79 -7.77
C THR A 408 33.38 3.31 -7.89
N ARG A 409 34.05 2.58 -8.77
CA ARG A 409 33.98 1.12 -8.73
C ARG A 409 34.57 0.69 -7.39
N ARG A 410 33.70 0.38 -6.43
CA ARG A 410 34.17 -0.22 -5.18
C ARG A 410 34.69 -1.61 -5.52
N THR A 411 36.02 -1.76 -5.45
CA THR A 411 36.75 -3.04 -5.51
C THR A 411 36.34 -3.93 -4.35
#